data_488565e8e9b869e5abe67a67bd224fe9
#
_entry.id   488565e8e9b869e5abe67a67bd224fe9
#
_cell.length_a   1.000
_cell.length_b   1.000
_cell.length_c   1.000
_cell.angle_alpha   90.00
_cell.angle_beta   90.00
_cell.angle_gamma   90.00
#
_symmetry.space_group_name_H-M   'P 1'
#
loop_
_entity.id
_entity.type
_entity.pdbx_description
1 polymer ?
#
loop_
_entity_poly.entity_id
_entity_poly.type
_entity_poly.pdbx_seq_one_letter_code
_entity_poly.pdbx_strand_id
1 'polypeptide(L)'
;LQPVGAVAHIQICGTTSCMICGAEDLVAVCKELVAKQPHTLSADGRFSWEEVECLGACTNAPMAQIGKDYYEDLTAEKLRALIGRFSKGEVPVPGPQNGRYAAEPITGLTSLKDFESGKKQYNASVQRAVDLGDTVKRIDGSELPLTTPWLGKAAAPKAGAGAARELPAAAGEALAAGKPAVKVAKPAGVAKAAPGK
;
A
#
# COMPACT_ATOMS: atom_id res chain seq x y z
N LEU A 1 20.12 -10.66 3.66
CA LEU A 1 19.19 -9.56 3.38
C LEU A 1 18.87 -9.54 1.91
N GLN A 2 17.59 -9.47 1.57
CA GLN A 2 17.14 -9.37 0.17
C GLN A 2 17.17 -7.90 -0.28
N PRO A 3 17.44 -7.64 -1.56
CA PRO A 3 17.41 -6.28 -2.07
C PRO A 3 15.98 -5.75 -2.12
N VAL A 4 15.80 -4.49 -1.77
CA VAL A 4 14.50 -3.82 -1.75
C VAL A 4 14.53 -2.63 -2.70
N GLY A 5 13.55 -2.51 -3.58
CA GLY A 5 13.45 -1.43 -4.57
C GLY A 5 13.46 -0.03 -3.95
N ALA A 6 14.07 0.97 -4.60
CA ALA A 6 14.21 2.32 -4.03
C ALA A 6 12.87 3.05 -3.85
N VAL A 7 11.86 2.73 -4.63
CA VAL A 7 10.51 3.31 -4.54
C VAL A 7 9.60 2.44 -3.68
N ALA A 8 9.46 1.16 -4.02
CA ALA A 8 8.59 0.27 -3.28
C ALA A 8 9.01 -1.19 -3.34
N HIS A 9 8.65 -1.91 -2.28
CA HIS A 9 8.65 -3.37 -2.22
C HIS A 9 7.21 -3.84 -2.23
N ILE A 10 6.86 -4.74 -3.16
CA ILE A 10 5.51 -5.24 -3.39
C ILE A 10 5.43 -6.67 -2.89
N GLN A 11 4.58 -6.90 -1.89
CA GLN A 11 4.35 -8.22 -1.31
C GLN A 11 2.95 -8.70 -1.71
N ILE A 12 2.88 -9.73 -2.55
CA ILE A 12 1.61 -10.32 -3.01
C ILE A 12 1.22 -11.45 -2.07
N CYS A 13 0.03 -11.38 -1.51
CA CYS A 13 -0.51 -12.49 -0.72
C CYS A 13 -0.81 -13.68 -1.61
N GLY A 14 -0.09 -14.81 -1.41
CA GLY A 14 -0.21 -16.06 -2.16
C GLY A 14 -1.04 -17.14 -1.49
N THR A 15 -1.77 -16.83 -0.40
CA THR A 15 -2.54 -17.83 0.34
C THR A 15 -3.91 -18.07 -0.30
N THR A 16 -4.55 -19.17 0.05
CA THR A 16 -5.73 -19.77 -0.61
C THR A 16 -6.79 -18.77 -1.05
N SER A 17 -7.24 -17.86 -0.19
CA SER A 17 -8.28 -16.89 -0.54
C SER A 17 -7.84 -15.95 -1.66
N CYS A 18 -6.62 -15.44 -1.58
CA CYS A 18 -6.06 -14.57 -2.61
C CYS A 18 -5.80 -15.32 -3.91
N MET A 19 -5.31 -16.56 -3.83
CA MET A 19 -5.11 -17.42 -5.01
C MET A 19 -6.43 -17.68 -5.76
N ILE A 20 -7.49 -18.05 -5.03
CA ILE A 20 -8.83 -18.27 -5.61
C ILE A 20 -9.38 -16.99 -6.27
N CYS A 21 -9.06 -15.82 -5.69
CA CYS A 21 -9.51 -14.52 -6.19
C CYS A 21 -8.58 -13.89 -7.25
N GLY A 22 -7.54 -14.58 -7.70
CA GLY A 22 -6.69 -14.13 -8.81
C GLY A 22 -5.34 -13.53 -8.42
N ALA A 23 -4.75 -13.93 -7.28
CA ALA A 23 -3.40 -13.49 -6.90
C ALA A 23 -2.33 -13.89 -7.93
N GLU A 24 -2.53 -15.01 -8.66
CA GLU A 24 -1.61 -15.41 -9.74
C GLU A 24 -1.50 -14.35 -10.85
N ASP A 25 -2.60 -13.65 -11.16
CA ASP A 25 -2.57 -12.55 -12.12
C ASP A 25 -1.76 -11.36 -11.60
N LEU A 26 -1.81 -11.10 -10.28
CA LEU A 26 -0.98 -10.07 -9.66
C LEU A 26 0.50 -10.44 -9.68
N VAL A 27 0.83 -11.71 -9.42
CA VAL A 27 2.19 -12.24 -9.56
C VAL A 27 2.68 -12.12 -11.00
N ALA A 28 1.83 -12.41 -12.00
CA ALA A 28 2.18 -12.24 -13.40
C ALA A 28 2.50 -10.77 -13.74
N VAL A 29 1.76 -9.81 -13.20
CA VAL A 29 2.05 -8.38 -13.34
C VAL A 29 3.42 -8.02 -12.75
N CYS A 30 3.75 -8.54 -11.56
CA CYS A 30 5.04 -8.31 -10.94
C CYS A 30 6.18 -8.91 -11.77
N LYS A 31 6.01 -10.12 -12.31
CA LYS A 31 6.99 -10.75 -13.21
C LYS A 31 7.23 -9.96 -14.49
N GLU A 32 6.20 -9.31 -15.00
CA GLU A 32 6.28 -8.50 -16.22
C GLU A 32 6.88 -7.12 -15.98
N LEU A 33 6.41 -6.39 -14.97
CA LEU A 33 6.72 -4.97 -14.78
C LEU A 33 7.87 -4.71 -13.81
N VAL A 34 8.16 -5.65 -12.92
CA VAL A 34 9.21 -5.47 -11.90
C VAL A 34 10.42 -6.34 -12.20
N ALA A 35 10.32 -7.63 -12.00
CA ALA A 35 11.41 -8.58 -12.28
C ALA A 35 10.84 -9.99 -12.43
N LYS A 36 11.46 -10.81 -13.30
CA LYS A 36 11.02 -12.20 -13.55
C LYS A 36 11.04 -13.10 -12.32
N GLN A 37 11.96 -12.84 -11.39
CA GLN A 37 12.12 -13.61 -10.16
C GLN A 37 11.79 -12.74 -8.96
N PRO A 38 11.13 -13.29 -7.91
CA PRO A 38 10.96 -12.59 -6.64
C PRO A 38 12.32 -12.23 -6.04
N HIS A 39 12.35 -11.29 -5.10
CA HIS A 39 13.54 -10.79 -4.42
C HIS A 39 14.61 -10.19 -5.35
N THR A 40 14.22 -9.84 -6.57
CA THR A 40 15.10 -9.20 -7.56
C THR A 40 14.63 -7.78 -7.80
N LEU A 41 15.58 -6.86 -7.96
CA LEU A 41 15.28 -5.47 -8.32
C LEU A 41 14.80 -5.36 -9.77
N SER A 42 13.88 -4.42 -10.02
CA SER A 42 13.59 -3.94 -11.36
C SER A 42 14.86 -3.39 -12.04
N ALA A 43 14.87 -3.33 -13.37
CA ALA A 43 16.04 -2.88 -14.13
C ALA A 43 16.54 -1.48 -13.75
N ASP A 44 15.63 -0.62 -13.30
CA ASP A 44 15.92 0.74 -12.79
C ASP A 44 16.19 0.78 -11.28
N GLY A 45 16.18 -0.37 -10.58
CA GLY A 45 16.41 -0.48 -9.14
C GLY A 45 15.28 0.09 -8.26
N ARG A 46 14.16 0.50 -8.86
CA ARG A 46 13.10 1.24 -8.15
C ARG A 46 12.11 0.35 -7.42
N PHE A 47 11.86 -0.84 -7.94
CA PHE A 47 10.90 -1.80 -7.40
C PHE A 47 11.54 -3.14 -7.10
N SER A 48 10.93 -3.86 -6.18
CA SER A 48 11.14 -5.29 -5.94
C SER A 48 9.82 -5.92 -5.53
N TRP A 49 9.72 -7.23 -5.63
CA TRP A 49 8.51 -7.93 -5.24
C TRP A 49 8.82 -9.30 -4.64
N GLU A 50 7.87 -9.83 -3.90
CA GLU A 50 7.85 -11.20 -3.42
C GLU A 50 6.42 -11.70 -3.26
N GLU A 51 6.25 -13.01 -3.24
CA GLU A 51 5.03 -13.67 -2.79
C GLU A 51 5.18 -13.97 -1.30
N VAL A 52 4.13 -13.68 -0.52
CA VAL A 52 4.12 -13.87 0.93
C VAL A 52 2.92 -14.68 1.38
N GLU A 53 2.98 -15.20 2.58
CA GLU A 53 1.87 -15.87 3.25
C GLU A 53 0.74 -14.87 3.58
N CYS A 54 -0.34 -15.38 4.20
CA CYS A 54 -1.54 -14.61 4.47
C CYS A 54 -1.28 -13.33 5.26
N LEU A 55 -1.67 -12.20 4.68
CA LEU A 55 -1.59 -10.87 5.29
C LEU A 55 -2.86 -10.46 6.06
N GLY A 56 -3.84 -11.35 6.17
CA GLY A 56 -5.03 -11.15 7.02
C GLY A 56 -6.18 -10.34 6.40
N ALA A 57 -6.09 -9.93 5.13
CA ALA A 57 -7.15 -9.17 4.44
C ALA A 57 -8.02 -10.05 3.51
N CYS A 58 -8.32 -11.28 3.90
CA CYS A 58 -8.97 -12.29 3.05
C CYS A 58 -10.36 -11.89 2.53
N THR A 59 -11.08 -11.04 3.26
CA THR A 59 -12.40 -10.53 2.83
C THR A 59 -12.31 -9.59 1.64
N ASN A 60 -11.15 -9.00 1.40
CA ASN A 60 -10.87 -8.07 0.31
C ASN A 60 -9.78 -8.62 -0.63
N ALA A 61 -9.76 -9.95 -0.80
CA ALA A 61 -8.84 -10.63 -1.70
C ALA A 61 -9.19 -10.34 -3.18
N PRO A 62 -8.17 -10.34 -4.09
CA PRO A 62 -6.75 -10.47 -3.79
C PRO A 62 -6.13 -9.14 -3.37
N MET A 63 -5.01 -9.20 -2.65
CA MET A 63 -4.40 -8.01 -2.10
C MET A 63 -2.86 -8.05 -2.17
N ALA A 64 -2.27 -6.88 -2.06
CA ALA A 64 -0.84 -6.68 -1.91
C ALA A 64 -0.53 -5.70 -0.78
N GLN A 65 0.57 -5.91 -0.08
CA GLN A 65 1.20 -4.87 0.73
C GLN A 65 2.25 -4.17 -0.12
N ILE A 66 2.17 -2.85 -0.21
CA ILE A 66 3.15 -2.02 -0.92
C ILE A 66 3.72 -1.01 0.07
N GLY A 67 5.00 -1.17 0.38
CA GLY A 67 5.58 -0.46 1.52
C GLY A 67 4.94 -0.91 2.84
N LYS A 68 4.36 0.01 3.60
CA LYS A 68 3.70 -0.29 4.88
C LYS A 68 2.18 -0.46 4.79
N ASP A 69 1.58 -0.22 3.63
CA ASP A 69 0.13 -0.12 3.48
C ASP A 69 -0.44 -1.24 2.60
N TYR A 70 -1.69 -1.59 2.85
CA TYR A 70 -2.44 -2.58 2.11
C TYR A 70 -3.22 -1.96 0.96
N TYR A 71 -3.17 -2.62 -0.18
CA TYR A 71 -3.98 -2.34 -1.37
C TYR A 71 -4.80 -3.60 -1.64
N GLU A 72 -6.09 -3.48 -1.53
CA GLU A 72 -7.03 -4.59 -1.44
C GLU A 72 -8.01 -4.58 -2.62
N ASP A 73 -8.76 -5.68 -2.84
CA ASP A 73 -9.70 -5.82 -3.97
C ASP A 73 -9.02 -5.52 -5.31
N LEU A 74 -7.81 -6.03 -5.49
CA LEU A 74 -6.99 -5.77 -6.66
C LEU A 74 -7.44 -6.60 -7.87
N THR A 75 -7.11 -6.09 -9.03
CA THR A 75 -7.05 -6.81 -10.31
C THR A 75 -5.68 -6.57 -10.94
N ALA A 76 -5.33 -7.32 -11.97
CA ALA A 76 -4.10 -7.09 -12.72
C ALA A 76 -3.98 -5.64 -13.22
N GLU A 77 -5.08 -5.08 -13.75
CA GLU A 77 -5.14 -3.70 -14.25
C GLU A 77 -4.91 -2.68 -13.14
N LYS A 78 -5.54 -2.89 -11.97
CA LYS A 78 -5.37 -2.01 -10.82
C LYS A 78 -3.93 -2.03 -10.30
N LEU A 79 -3.32 -3.22 -10.20
CA LEU A 79 -1.93 -3.32 -9.79
C LEU A 79 -0.98 -2.65 -10.79
N ARG A 80 -1.20 -2.81 -12.11
CA ARG A 80 -0.45 -2.09 -13.15
C ARG A 80 -0.57 -0.58 -12.97
N ALA A 81 -1.78 -0.09 -12.74
CA ALA A 81 -2.02 1.34 -12.53
C ALA A 81 -1.32 1.85 -11.27
N LEU A 82 -1.35 1.09 -10.17
CA LEU A 82 -0.64 1.43 -8.93
C LEU A 82 0.87 1.53 -9.15
N ILE A 83 1.50 0.52 -9.78
CA ILE A 83 2.92 0.54 -10.10
C ILE A 83 3.26 1.75 -10.97
N GLY A 84 2.44 2.06 -11.97
CA GLY A 84 2.62 3.23 -12.82
C GLY A 84 2.53 4.54 -12.07
N ARG A 85 1.65 4.66 -11.07
CA ARG A 85 1.53 5.84 -10.20
C ARG A 85 2.72 6.00 -9.27
N PHE A 86 3.14 4.93 -8.61
CA PHE A 86 4.36 4.93 -7.80
C PHE A 86 5.60 5.28 -8.61
N SER A 87 5.68 4.82 -9.87
CA SER A 87 6.77 5.18 -10.79
C SER A 87 6.84 6.68 -11.07
N LYS A 88 5.72 7.38 -11.01
CA LYS A 88 5.64 8.84 -11.18
C LYS A 88 5.86 9.60 -9.87
N GLY A 89 6.13 8.92 -8.76
CA GLY A 89 6.28 9.52 -7.45
C GLY A 89 4.95 9.89 -6.78
N GLU A 90 3.82 9.36 -7.29
CA GLU A 90 2.54 9.53 -6.62
C GLU A 90 2.45 8.56 -5.45
N VAL A 91 1.66 8.94 -4.45
CA VAL A 91 1.27 8.08 -3.32
C VAL A 91 -0.22 7.76 -3.45
N PRO A 92 -0.58 6.59 -4.04
CA PRO A 92 -1.98 6.21 -4.16
C PRO A 92 -2.62 6.00 -2.79
N VAL A 93 -3.93 6.29 -2.69
CA VAL A 93 -4.68 6.02 -1.46
C VAL A 93 -4.78 4.50 -1.25
N PRO A 94 -4.34 3.97 -0.10
CA PRO A 94 -4.40 2.54 0.19
C PRO A 94 -5.80 2.06 0.56
N GLY A 95 -5.92 0.79 0.90
CA GLY A 95 -7.18 0.13 1.25
C GLY A 95 -7.90 -0.44 0.04
N PRO A 96 -9.21 -0.68 0.13
CA PRO A 96 -10.00 -1.28 -0.95
C PRO A 96 -9.98 -0.44 -2.23
N GLN A 97 -9.63 -1.05 -3.35
CA GLN A 97 -9.51 -0.38 -4.65
C GLN A 97 -10.79 -0.50 -5.49
N ASN A 98 -11.86 -1.06 -4.94
CA ASN A 98 -13.15 -1.24 -5.60
C ASN A 98 -14.24 -0.27 -5.10
N GLY A 99 -13.92 0.65 -4.20
CA GLY A 99 -14.86 1.59 -3.62
C GLY A 99 -15.51 1.16 -2.31
N ARG A 100 -15.15 -0.02 -1.77
CA ARG A 100 -15.54 -0.39 -0.40
C ARG A 100 -14.94 0.59 0.62
N TYR A 101 -15.66 0.78 1.72
CA TYR A 101 -15.12 1.55 2.84
C TYR A 101 -14.09 0.74 3.66
N ALA A 102 -14.39 -0.51 3.93
CA ALA A 102 -13.55 -1.46 4.66
C ALA A 102 -13.74 -2.89 4.13
N ALA A 103 -14.36 -3.77 4.91
CA ALA A 103 -14.57 -5.18 4.58
C ALA A 103 -16.07 -5.55 4.49
N GLU A 104 -16.93 -4.57 4.29
CA GLU A 104 -18.37 -4.79 4.09
C GLU A 104 -18.64 -5.53 2.76
N PRO A 105 -19.81 -6.21 2.67
CA PRO A 105 -20.21 -6.84 1.41
C PRO A 105 -20.20 -5.85 0.24
N ILE A 106 -19.82 -6.31 -0.96
CA ILE A 106 -19.75 -5.45 -2.15
C ILE A 106 -21.10 -4.83 -2.52
N THR A 107 -22.20 -5.48 -2.12
CA THR A 107 -23.58 -4.99 -2.28
C THR A 107 -23.99 -3.97 -1.23
N GLY A 108 -23.07 -3.61 -0.33
CA GLY A 108 -23.31 -2.71 0.79
C GLY A 108 -23.76 -3.42 2.06
N LEU A 109 -23.88 -2.64 3.13
CA LEU A 109 -24.29 -3.15 4.44
C LEU A 109 -25.76 -3.53 4.46
N THR A 110 -26.07 -4.69 5.05
CA THR A 110 -27.44 -5.12 5.35
C THR A 110 -27.84 -4.84 6.79
N SER A 111 -26.87 -4.69 7.69
CA SER A 111 -27.02 -4.37 9.11
C SER A 111 -26.08 -3.22 9.49
N LEU A 112 -26.31 -2.62 10.65
CA LEU A 112 -25.50 -1.50 11.18
C LEU A 112 -25.30 -0.35 10.18
N LYS A 113 -26.28 -0.08 9.33
CA LYS A 113 -26.20 0.91 8.24
C LYS A 113 -25.93 2.33 8.73
N ASP A 114 -26.31 2.65 9.95
CA ASP A 114 -26.12 3.96 10.58
C ASP A 114 -24.79 4.09 11.32
N PHE A 115 -24.01 3.00 11.37
CA PHE A 115 -22.71 3.01 12.03
C PHE A 115 -21.67 3.79 11.17
N GLU A 116 -20.45 3.42 11.08
CA GLU A 116 -19.39 4.28 10.51
C GLU A 116 -19.34 4.34 8.99
N SER A 117 -19.80 3.30 8.31
CA SER A 117 -19.71 3.21 6.84
C SER A 117 -20.52 4.34 6.17
N GLY A 118 -19.84 5.08 5.32
CA GLY A 118 -20.43 6.22 4.62
C GLY A 118 -20.49 7.53 5.39
N LYS A 119 -20.18 7.56 6.68
CA LYS A 119 -20.09 8.80 7.48
C LYS A 119 -18.75 9.51 7.33
N LYS A 120 -17.69 8.75 7.09
CA LYS A 120 -16.33 9.23 6.85
C LYS A 120 -15.87 8.80 5.46
N GLN A 121 -14.99 9.56 4.86
CA GLN A 121 -14.46 9.25 3.52
C GLN A 121 -13.61 7.98 3.54
N TYR A 122 -12.85 7.77 4.59
CA TYR A 122 -11.91 6.66 4.74
C TYR A 122 -12.10 5.94 6.07
N ASN A 123 -11.83 4.64 6.10
CA ASN A 123 -11.70 3.91 7.35
C ASN A 123 -10.45 4.38 8.12
N ALA A 124 -10.30 3.98 9.37
CA ALA A 124 -9.25 4.50 10.24
C ALA A 124 -7.82 4.25 9.71
N SER A 125 -7.56 3.09 9.11
CA SER A 125 -6.24 2.75 8.54
C SER A 125 -5.92 3.60 7.33
N VAL A 126 -6.87 3.73 6.41
CA VAL A 126 -6.70 4.54 5.20
C VAL A 126 -6.57 6.02 5.56
N GLN A 127 -7.39 6.51 6.50
CA GLN A 127 -7.29 7.90 6.96
C GLN A 127 -5.91 8.20 7.53
N ARG A 128 -5.38 7.31 8.38
CA ARG A 128 -4.03 7.46 8.92
C ARG A 128 -2.96 7.50 7.83
N ALA A 129 -3.05 6.65 6.82
CA ALA A 129 -2.10 6.65 5.70
C ALA A 129 -2.17 7.94 4.89
N VAL A 130 -3.38 8.46 4.64
CA VAL A 130 -3.59 9.74 3.95
C VAL A 130 -3.03 10.91 4.77
N ASP A 131 -3.25 10.92 6.08
CA ASP A 131 -2.74 11.97 6.97
C ASP A 131 -1.21 11.99 7.03
N LEU A 132 -0.58 10.82 7.00
CA LEU A 132 0.88 10.70 6.97
C LEU A 132 1.47 11.10 5.61
N GLY A 133 0.77 10.81 4.51
CA GLY A 133 1.18 11.15 3.15
C GLY A 133 2.44 10.44 2.64
N ASP A 134 2.88 9.37 3.32
CA ASP A 134 4.13 8.67 3.05
C ASP A 134 3.96 7.13 3.05
N THR A 135 2.91 6.63 2.42
CA THR A 135 2.53 5.22 2.43
C THR A 135 3.63 4.26 1.95
N VAL A 136 4.60 4.76 1.19
CA VAL A 136 5.77 4.01 0.71
C VAL A 136 7.08 4.38 1.43
N LYS A 137 7.01 5.20 2.47
CA LYS A 137 8.19 5.60 3.24
C LYS A 137 8.90 4.38 3.82
N ARG A 138 10.21 4.37 3.70
CA ARG A 138 11.08 3.36 4.30
C ARG A 138 11.50 3.77 5.69
N ILE A 139 11.83 2.78 6.51
CA ILE A 139 12.53 2.99 7.77
C ILE A 139 13.92 3.57 7.45
N ASP A 140 14.14 4.80 7.85
CA ASP A 140 15.38 5.54 7.63
C ASP A 140 16.09 5.93 8.95
N GLY A 141 15.52 5.50 10.09
CA GLY A 141 16.04 5.79 11.42
C GLY A 141 15.54 7.11 12.02
N SER A 142 14.67 7.83 11.31
CA SER A 142 14.05 9.06 11.82
C SER A 142 12.71 8.80 12.53
N GLU A 143 12.23 7.56 12.52
CA GLU A 143 10.98 7.18 13.14
C GLU A 143 11.05 7.31 14.66
N LEU A 144 9.99 7.83 15.24
CA LEU A 144 9.84 7.84 16.69
C LEU A 144 9.62 6.40 17.18
N PRO A 145 10.33 5.96 18.23
CA PRO A 145 10.08 4.65 18.83
C PRO A 145 8.64 4.50 19.27
N LEU A 146 8.09 3.29 19.17
CA LEU A 146 6.81 2.98 19.76
C LEU A 146 6.88 3.28 21.27
N THR A 147 6.01 4.17 21.73
CA THR A 147 5.90 4.42 23.16
C THR A 147 5.19 3.24 23.82
N THR A 148 5.84 2.69 24.82
CA THR A 148 5.28 1.61 25.66
C THR A 148 5.04 2.15 27.07
N PRO A 149 3.94 2.94 27.29
CA PRO A 149 3.70 3.63 28.55
C PRO A 149 3.65 2.70 29.77
N TRP A 150 3.29 1.43 29.56
CA TRP A 150 3.22 0.39 30.57
C TRP A 150 4.59 -0.16 31.03
N LEU A 151 5.66 0.09 30.29
CA LEU A 151 7.03 -0.32 30.68
C LEU A 151 7.80 0.76 31.43
N GLY A 152 7.15 1.87 31.79
CA GLY A 152 7.80 3.03 32.39
C GLY A 152 8.66 3.82 31.37
N LYS A 153 9.25 4.91 31.81
CA LYS A 153 10.19 5.69 31.00
C LYS A 153 11.49 4.90 30.83
N ALA A 154 11.53 4.00 29.88
CA ALA A 154 12.81 3.52 29.37
C ALA A 154 13.52 4.74 28.75
N ALA A 155 14.80 4.95 29.10
CA ALA A 155 15.61 6.02 28.51
C ALA A 155 15.48 5.94 26.98
N ALA A 156 15.15 7.06 26.34
CA ALA A 156 15.11 7.15 24.90
C ALA A 156 16.40 6.55 24.34
N PRO A 157 16.34 5.60 23.40
CA PRO A 157 17.53 5.07 22.79
C PRO A 157 18.28 6.26 22.18
N LYS A 158 19.54 6.43 22.59
CA LYS A 158 20.42 7.40 21.93
C LYS A 158 20.39 7.04 20.45
N ALA A 159 20.01 7.98 19.59
CA ALA A 159 20.09 7.84 18.16
C ALA A 159 21.49 7.31 17.82
N GLY A 160 21.57 6.02 17.55
CA GLY A 160 22.80 5.42 17.08
C GLY A 160 23.07 6.06 15.72
N ALA A 161 24.23 6.66 15.57
CA ALA A 161 24.74 7.11 14.28
C ALA A 161 24.88 5.86 13.38
N GLY A 162 23.77 5.44 12.79
CA GLY A 162 23.77 4.50 11.68
C GLY A 162 24.47 5.21 10.53
N ALA A 163 25.63 4.69 10.13
CA ALA A 163 26.38 5.21 9.00
C ALA A 163 25.40 5.39 7.82
N ALA A 164 25.24 6.63 7.39
CA ALA A 164 24.49 6.95 6.19
C ALA A 164 25.09 6.14 5.04
N ARG A 165 24.34 5.14 4.60
CA ARG A 165 24.70 4.39 3.39
C ARG A 165 24.44 5.33 2.23
N GLU A 166 25.50 5.79 1.59
CA GLU A 166 25.42 6.59 0.36
C GLU A 166 24.50 5.88 -0.64
N LEU A 167 23.37 6.51 -0.93
CA LEU A 167 22.48 6.08 -2.01
C LEU A 167 23.18 6.33 -3.34
N PRO A 168 23.05 5.44 -4.35
CA PRO A 168 23.58 5.73 -5.68
C PRO A 168 23.02 7.06 -6.19
N ALA A 169 23.86 7.86 -6.84
CA ALA A 169 23.57 9.24 -7.24
C ALA A 169 22.27 9.43 -8.04
N ALA A 170 21.77 8.39 -8.71
CA ALA A 170 20.50 8.41 -9.43
C ALA A 170 19.25 8.47 -8.51
N ALA A 171 19.38 8.18 -7.21
CA ALA A 171 18.26 8.27 -6.26
C ALA A 171 18.16 9.66 -5.59
N GLY A 172 19.23 10.46 -5.63
CA GLY A 172 19.30 11.76 -4.96
C GLY A 172 18.47 12.86 -5.61
N GLU A 173 18.30 12.83 -6.92
CA GLU A 173 17.54 13.87 -7.63
C GLU A 173 16.02 13.75 -7.48
N ALA A 174 15.48 12.58 -7.19
CA ALA A 174 14.06 12.39 -6.97
C ALA A 174 13.57 12.84 -5.59
N LEU A 175 14.48 12.99 -4.61
CA LEU A 175 14.16 13.38 -3.23
C LEU A 175 14.22 14.89 -2.97
N ALA A 176 14.84 15.66 -3.87
CA ALA A 176 14.98 17.11 -3.75
C ALA A 176 13.83 17.92 -4.39
N ALA A 177 12.96 17.28 -5.16
CA ALA A 177 11.76 17.92 -5.71
C ALA A 177 10.68 17.96 -4.64
N GLY A 178 10.38 19.16 -4.16
CA GLY A 178 9.50 19.48 -3.05
C GLY A 178 8.18 18.73 -2.99
N LYS A 179 7.64 18.59 -1.78
CA LYS A 179 6.35 17.98 -1.45
C LYS A 179 5.30 18.32 -2.50
N PRO A 180 4.81 17.38 -3.31
CA PRO A 180 3.63 17.64 -4.11
C PRO A 180 2.44 17.72 -3.17
N ALA A 181 1.69 18.83 -3.23
CA ALA A 181 0.40 18.91 -2.58
C ALA A 181 -0.46 17.75 -3.10
N VAL A 182 -0.88 16.87 -2.20
CA VAL A 182 -1.74 15.74 -2.53
C VAL A 182 -3.06 16.29 -3.05
N LYS A 183 -3.24 16.37 -4.36
CA LYS A 183 -4.56 16.56 -4.96
C LYS A 183 -5.29 15.22 -4.86
N VAL A 184 -6.08 15.08 -3.80
CA VAL A 184 -6.99 13.95 -3.61
C VAL A 184 -7.99 13.98 -4.79
N ALA A 185 -7.87 13.03 -5.70
CA ALA A 185 -8.87 12.85 -6.75
C ALA A 185 -10.16 12.36 -6.09
N LYS A 186 -11.23 13.16 -6.26
CA LYS A 186 -12.58 12.80 -5.83
C LYS A 186 -12.98 11.48 -6.51
N PRO A 187 -13.44 10.45 -5.82
CA PRO A 187 -13.92 9.23 -6.47
C PRO A 187 -15.09 9.58 -7.40
N ALA A 188 -15.04 9.06 -8.63
CA ALA A 188 -16.15 9.16 -9.56
C ALA A 188 -17.39 8.54 -8.91
N GLY A 189 -18.47 9.33 -8.82
CA GLY A 189 -19.70 8.89 -8.18
C GLY A 189 -20.24 7.63 -8.82
N VAL A 190 -20.58 6.66 -7.98
CA VAL A 190 -21.30 5.45 -8.38
C VAL A 190 -22.66 5.91 -8.93
N ALA A 191 -22.89 5.67 -10.21
CA ALA A 191 -24.19 5.93 -10.82
C ALA A 191 -25.25 5.06 -10.11
N LYS A 192 -26.26 5.71 -9.50
CA LYS A 192 -27.43 5.04 -8.94
C LYS A 192 -28.13 4.26 -10.05
N ALA A 193 -28.18 2.94 -9.92
CA ALA A 193 -29.04 2.13 -10.75
C ALA A 193 -30.50 2.52 -10.48
N ALA A 194 -31.23 2.85 -11.54
CA ALA A 194 -32.65 3.13 -11.48
C ALA A 194 -33.45 1.88 -11.13
N PRO A 195 -34.53 1.96 -10.32
CA PRO A 195 -35.38 0.81 -10.03
C PRO A 195 -36.12 0.40 -11.31
N GLY A 196 -35.92 -0.85 -11.72
CA GLY A 196 -36.69 -1.47 -12.81
C GLY A 196 -38.17 -1.58 -12.41
N LYS A 197 -39.05 -1.28 -13.37
CA LYS A 197 -40.48 -1.53 -13.32
C LYS A 197 -40.76 -3.02 -13.41
#